data_9119d204c560f1cad0a9a03f450c3742
#
_entry.id   9119d204c560f1cad0a9a03f450c3742
#
_cell.length_a   1.000
_cell.length_b   1.000
_cell.length_c   1.000
_cell.angle_alpha   90.00
_cell.angle_beta   90.00
_cell.angle_gamma   90.00
#
_symmetry.space_group_name_H-M   'P 1'
#
loop_
_entity.id
_entity.type
_entity.pdbx_description
1 polymer ?
#
loop_
_entity_poly.entity_id
_entity_poly.type
_entity_poly.pdbx_seq_one_letter_code
_entity_poly.pdbx_strand_id
1 'polypeptide(L)'
;MTTLQIQGLVKSFKNLAVVDHVDLEVSSGEIVGLLGPNGAGKTTCFYMICGLIRKDAGTIHLDQREISGLPMHQRARLGVGYLPQEPSIFRRLTVEENILAVLEALPDLSQAERKQRTEVMLDDFGIRHKRKAVGFTLSGGERRRVEIARAVSLQPSFILLDEPFAGIDPISVGDFQRMIRYLRDNGIGVLITDHNVRETLGICDRAYILSEGRVLTSGTAEQILDHSEVRSVYLGDEFRL
;
A
#
# COMPACT_ATOMS: atom_id res chain seq x y z
N MET A 1 2.35 -15.27 12.49
CA MET A 1 2.50 -13.86 12.09
C MET A 1 3.35 -13.87 10.84
N THR A 2 2.83 -13.38 9.73
CA THR A 2 3.54 -13.37 8.43
C THR A 2 4.31 -12.06 8.32
N THR A 3 5.50 -12.11 7.68
CA THR A 3 6.39 -10.95 7.58
C THR A 3 6.82 -10.73 6.14
N LEU A 4 6.77 -9.49 5.69
CA LEU A 4 7.38 -9.02 4.44
C LEU A 4 8.68 -8.29 4.78
N GLN A 5 9.82 -8.89 4.46
CA GLN A 5 11.13 -8.41 4.83
C GLN A 5 11.95 -8.00 3.61
N ILE A 6 12.55 -6.84 3.69
CA ILE A 6 13.41 -6.25 2.66
C ILE A 6 14.79 -6.02 3.28
N GLN A 7 15.85 -6.53 2.64
CA GLN A 7 17.21 -6.46 3.15
C GLN A 7 18.18 -5.99 2.08
N GLY A 8 18.94 -4.93 2.38
CA GLY A 8 20.00 -4.38 1.56
C GLY A 8 19.55 -4.00 0.15
N LEU A 9 18.31 -3.48 0.00
CA LEU A 9 17.73 -3.20 -1.31
C LEU A 9 18.47 -2.06 -2.00
N VAL A 10 18.92 -2.30 -3.25
CA VAL A 10 19.67 -1.34 -4.05
C VAL A 10 19.05 -1.17 -5.43
N LYS A 11 18.98 0.07 -5.90
CA LYS A 11 18.64 0.44 -7.26
C LYS A 11 19.41 1.68 -7.73
N SER A 12 20.06 1.53 -8.88
CA SER A 12 20.73 2.64 -9.55
C SER A 12 20.14 2.89 -10.93
N PHE A 13 20.10 4.15 -11.34
CA PHE A 13 19.80 4.59 -12.70
C PHE A 13 20.95 5.47 -13.22
N LYS A 14 21.57 5.09 -14.32
CA LYS A 14 22.67 5.86 -14.95
C LYS A 14 23.73 6.29 -13.93
N ASN A 15 24.26 5.38 -13.14
CA ASN A 15 25.28 5.60 -12.10
C ASN A 15 24.84 6.44 -10.88
N LEU A 16 23.55 6.78 -10.75
CA LEU A 16 23.00 7.39 -9.54
C LEU A 16 22.27 6.31 -8.73
N ALA A 17 22.74 6.04 -7.52
CA ALA A 17 22.03 5.19 -6.57
C ALA A 17 20.78 5.95 -6.07
N VAL A 18 19.59 5.49 -6.46
CA VAL A 18 18.31 6.05 -6.03
C VAL A 18 17.77 5.34 -4.79
N VAL A 19 18.13 4.07 -4.63
CA VAL A 19 17.90 3.28 -3.40
C VAL A 19 19.22 2.62 -3.07
N ASP A 20 19.68 2.78 -1.85
CA ASP A 20 21.03 2.39 -1.41
C ASP A 20 20.97 1.66 -0.07
N HIS A 21 21.02 0.34 -0.12
CA HIS A 21 21.00 -0.58 1.03
C HIS A 21 19.83 -0.34 2.00
N VAL A 22 18.61 -0.23 1.46
CA VAL A 22 17.41 -0.04 2.26
C VAL A 22 16.97 -1.35 2.90
N ASP A 23 16.82 -1.32 4.23
CA ASP A 23 16.23 -2.37 5.04
C ASP A 23 14.89 -1.90 5.59
N LEU A 24 13.84 -2.72 5.43
CA LEU A 24 12.54 -2.48 6.05
C LEU A 24 11.77 -3.80 6.22
N GLU A 25 10.84 -3.79 7.13
CA GLU A 25 10.00 -4.94 7.44
C GLU A 25 8.57 -4.49 7.68
N VAL A 26 7.60 -5.32 7.30
CA VAL A 26 6.18 -5.15 7.60
C VAL A 26 5.64 -6.46 8.13
N SER A 27 4.95 -6.44 9.24
CA SER A 27 4.26 -7.59 9.81
C SER A 27 2.78 -7.63 9.41
N SER A 28 2.19 -8.83 9.36
CA SER A 28 0.74 -8.94 9.20
C SER A 28 0.02 -8.25 10.37
N GLY A 29 -1.02 -7.47 10.07
CA GLY A 29 -1.75 -6.69 11.07
C GLY A 29 -1.00 -5.45 11.56
N GLU A 30 -0.09 -4.91 10.75
CA GLU A 30 0.68 -3.69 11.04
C GLU A 30 0.53 -2.68 9.91
N ILE A 31 0.48 -1.39 10.25
CA ILE A 31 0.54 -0.29 9.28
C ILE A 31 1.92 0.37 9.37
N VAL A 32 2.69 0.28 8.31
CA VAL A 32 4.05 0.84 8.21
C VAL A 32 4.09 1.95 7.16
N GLY A 33 4.61 3.12 7.54
CA GLY A 33 4.86 4.23 6.62
C GLY A 33 6.26 4.14 6.00
N LEU A 34 6.37 4.42 4.70
CA LEU A 34 7.65 4.68 4.01
C LEU A 34 7.63 6.14 3.53
N LEU A 35 8.21 7.03 4.32
CA LEU A 35 8.09 8.47 4.19
C LEU A 35 9.45 9.11 3.84
N GLY A 36 9.46 10.39 3.53
CA GLY A 36 10.66 11.14 3.21
C GLY A 36 10.43 12.19 2.12
N PRO A 37 11.39 13.08 1.85
CA PRO A 37 11.26 14.14 0.86
C PRO A 37 11.10 13.61 -0.58
N ASN A 38 10.75 14.51 -1.49
CA ASN A 38 10.70 14.17 -2.92
C ASN A 38 12.09 13.77 -3.41
N GLY A 39 12.16 12.71 -4.22
CA GLY A 39 13.42 12.17 -4.71
C GLY A 39 14.16 11.24 -3.74
N ALA A 40 13.66 11.01 -2.52
CA ALA A 40 14.29 10.13 -1.54
C ALA A 40 14.33 8.64 -1.92
N GLY A 41 13.68 8.22 -3.01
CA GLY A 41 13.68 6.82 -3.47
C GLY A 41 12.44 6.00 -3.07
N LYS A 42 11.46 6.59 -2.41
CA LYS A 42 10.24 5.90 -1.92
C LYS A 42 9.53 5.08 -3.00
N THR A 43 9.10 5.73 -4.08
CA THR A 43 8.39 5.07 -5.19
C THR A 43 9.24 3.99 -5.85
N THR A 44 10.55 4.20 -5.98
CA THR A 44 11.49 3.20 -6.52
C THR A 44 11.55 1.97 -5.61
N CYS A 45 11.66 2.19 -4.29
CA CYS A 45 11.63 1.12 -3.29
C CYS A 45 10.30 0.34 -3.38
N PHE A 46 9.18 1.05 -3.40
CA PHE A 46 7.83 0.48 -3.56
C PHE A 46 7.70 -0.39 -4.81
N TYR A 47 8.14 0.11 -5.95
CA TYR A 47 8.07 -0.61 -7.21
C TYR A 47 8.96 -1.86 -7.24
N MET A 48 10.10 -1.84 -6.55
CA MET A 48 10.90 -3.04 -6.37
C MET A 48 10.19 -4.07 -5.49
N ILE A 49 9.54 -3.64 -4.40
CA ILE A 49 8.77 -4.52 -3.50
C ILE A 49 7.56 -5.11 -4.21
N CYS A 50 6.87 -4.33 -5.06
CA CYS A 50 5.76 -4.82 -5.88
C CYS A 50 6.22 -5.76 -7.02
N GLY A 51 7.50 -5.69 -7.42
CA GLY A 51 8.01 -6.44 -8.58
C GLY A 51 7.71 -5.78 -9.93
N LEU A 52 7.44 -4.46 -9.92
CA LEU A 52 7.29 -3.63 -11.12
C LEU A 52 8.64 -3.26 -11.75
N ILE A 53 9.67 -3.06 -10.93
CA ILE A 53 11.04 -2.86 -11.40
C ILE A 53 11.98 -3.86 -10.71
N ARG A 54 13.06 -4.21 -11.41
CA ARG A 54 14.09 -5.12 -10.88
C ARG A 54 15.05 -4.35 -9.97
N LYS A 55 15.35 -4.92 -8.82
CA LYS A 55 16.43 -4.50 -7.95
C LYS A 55 17.80 -4.81 -8.57
N ASP A 56 18.83 -4.09 -8.16
CA ASP A 56 20.20 -4.38 -8.55
C ASP A 56 20.91 -5.25 -7.49
N ALA A 57 20.59 -5.05 -6.19
CA ALA A 57 21.06 -5.89 -5.09
C ALA A 57 20.02 -5.97 -3.95
N GLY A 58 20.33 -6.76 -2.92
CA GLY A 58 19.45 -7.01 -1.76
C GLY A 58 18.48 -8.16 -1.98
N THR A 59 17.60 -8.43 -1.00
CA THR A 59 16.60 -9.50 -1.03
C THR A 59 15.24 -9.02 -0.54
N ILE A 60 14.19 -9.68 -1.01
CA ILE A 60 12.81 -9.47 -0.56
C ILE A 60 12.24 -10.84 -0.22
N HIS A 61 11.81 -11.00 1.02
CA HIS A 61 11.24 -12.24 1.54
C HIS A 61 9.80 -12.06 2.00
N LEU A 62 8.99 -13.06 1.73
CA LEU A 62 7.69 -13.25 2.35
C LEU A 62 7.83 -14.46 3.28
N ASP A 63 7.90 -14.22 4.57
CA ASP A 63 8.35 -15.19 5.57
C ASP A 63 9.72 -15.76 5.19
N GLN A 64 9.81 -17.10 5.06
CA GLN A 64 11.04 -17.77 4.67
C GLN A 64 11.25 -17.85 3.15
N ARG A 65 10.28 -17.39 2.36
CA ARG A 65 10.34 -17.50 0.89
C ARG A 65 10.91 -16.23 0.27
N GLU A 66 12.01 -16.37 -0.45
CA GLU A 66 12.51 -15.29 -1.27
C GLU A 66 11.61 -15.06 -2.49
N ILE A 67 11.15 -13.82 -2.67
CA ILE A 67 10.28 -13.38 -3.77
C ILE A 67 10.95 -12.34 -4.68
N SER A 68 12.23 -12.04 -4.45
CA SER A 68 12.99 -10.98 -5.15
C SER A 68 12.95 -11.10 -6.68
N GLY A 69 13.06 -12.32 -7.21
CA GLY A 69 13.05 -12.58 -8.65
C GLY A 69 11.66 -12.73 -9.28
N LEU A 70 10.60 -12.73 -8.47
CA LEU A 70 9.24 -12.96 -8.95
C LEU A 70 8.63 -11.69 -9.53
N PRO A 71 7.94 -11.77 -10.69
CA PRO A 71 7.17 -10.64 -11.22
C PRO A 71 5.92 -10.37 -10.38
N MET A 72 5.37 -9.17 -10.52
CA MET A 72 4.23 -8.67 -9.75
C MET A 72 3.05 -9.66 -9.63
N HIS A 73 2.63 -10.27 -10.75
CA HIS A 73 1.49 -11.19 -10.73
C HIS A 73 1.74 -12.46 -9.91
N GLN A 74 2.99 -12.92 -9.79
CA GLN A 74 3.34 -14.05 -8.92
C GLN A 74 3.39 -13.62 -7.46
N ARG A 75 3.90 -12.40 -7.15
CA ARG A 75 3.83 -11.84 -5.79
C ARG A 75 2.39 -11.64 -5.33
N ALA A 76 1.51 -11.18 -6.23
CA ALA A 76 0.08 -11.03 -5.95
C ALA A 76 -0.57 -12.38 -5.57
N ARG A 77 -0.24 -13.47 -6.27
CA ARG A 77 -0.71 -14.83 -5.93
C ARG A 77 -0.17 -15.35 -4.60
N LEU A 78 0.96 -14.81 -4.14
CA LEU A 78 1.53 -15.12 -2.83
C LEU A 78 0.97 -14.24 -1.72
N GLY A 79 0.08 -13.31 -2.04
CA GLY A 79 -0.59 -12.45 -1.07
C GLY A 79 0.02 -11.06 -0.90
N VAL A 80 0.80 -10.55 -1.87
CA VAL A 80 1.31 -9.18 -1.88
C VAL A 80 0.47 -8.34 -2.86
N GLY A 81 -0.52 -7.62 -2.33
CA GLY A 81 -1.38 -6.71 -3.09
C GLY A 81 -0.73 -5.35 -3.34
N TYR A 82 -1.15 -4.67 -4.40
CA TYR A 82 -0.70 -3.31 -4.72
C TYR A 82 -1.86 -2.43 -5.17
N LEU A 83 -1.94 -1.25 -4.60
CA LEU A 83 -2.90 -0.22 -4.98
C LEU A 83 -2.12 1.01 -5.46
N PRO A 84 -2.12 1.30 -6.77
CA PRO A 84 -1.40 2.43 -7.34
C PRO A 84 -2.02 3.78 -6.96
N GLN A 85 -1.22 4.85 -7.10
CA GLN A 85 -1.67 6.22 -6.96
C GLN A 85 -2.74 6.56 -8.01
N GLU A 86 -2.49 6.17 -9.27
CA GLU A 86 -3.44 6.40 -10.35
C GLU A 86 -4.68 5.50 -10.24
N PRO A 87 -5.85 6.00 -10.67
CA PRO A 87 -7.09 5.22 -10.67
C PRO A 87 -6.95 3.91 -11.45
N SER A 88 -7.16 2.79 -10.76
CA SER A 88 -7.03 1.44 -11.33
C SER A 88 -8.36 0.75 -11.62
N ILE A 89 -9.50 1.44 -11.37
CA ILE A 89 -10.84 0.87 -11.57
C ILE A 89 -11.08 0.46 -13.02
N PHE A 90 -11.76 -0.64 -13.25
CA PHE A 90 -12.27 -1.03 -14.56
C PHE A 90 -13.47 -0.14 -14.93
N ARG A 91 -13.19 0.93 -15.64
CA ARG A 91 -14.11 2.07 -15.86
C ARG A 91 -15.45 1.68 -16.47
N ARG A 92 -15.51 0.62 -17.31
CA ARG A 92 -16.71 0.17 -18.01
C ARG A 92 -17.47 -0.95 -17.28
N LEU A 93 -16.92 -1.47 -16.21
CA LEU A 93 -17.57 -2.47 -15.36
C LEU A 93 -18.32 -1.79 -14.22
N THR A 94 -19.38 -2.42 -13.75
CA THR A 94 -20.09 -2.02 -12.53
C THR A 94 -19.21 -2.26 -11.30
N VAL A 95 -19.61 -1.72 -10.15
CA VAL A 95 -18.92 -1.98 -8.86
C VAL A 95 -18.83 -3.46 -8.57
N GLU A 96 -19.93 -4.20 -8.71
CA GLU A 96 -19.97 -5.65 -8.53
C GLU A 96 -19.03 -6.38 -9.49
N GLU A 97 -19.08 -6.04 -10.78
CA GLU A 97 -18.22 -6.64 -11.81
C GLU A 97 -16.74 -6.32 -11.61
N ASN A 98 -16.40 -5.16 -11.05
CA ASN A 98 -15.02 -4.83 -10.69
C ASN A 98 -14.43 -5.80 -9.66
N ILE A 99 -15.23 -6.23 -8.68
CA ILE A 99 -14.81 -7.21 -7.66
C ILE A 99 -14.82 -8.62 -8.26
N LEU A 100 -15.86 -8.99 -8.97
CA LEU A 100 -15.99 -10.31 -9.59
C LEU A 100 -14.86 -10.60 -10.57
N ALA A 101 -14.46 -9.63 -11.40
CA ALA A 101 -13.42 -9.81 -12.41
C ALA A 101 -12.08 -10.33 -11.85
N VAL A 102 -11.69 -9.89 -10.65
CA VAL A 102 -10.46 -10.39 -10.02
C VAL A 102 -10.66 -11.72 -9.32
N LEU A 103 -11.84 -11.98 -8.79
CA LEU A 103 -12.19 -13.29 -8.21
C LEU A 103 -12.29 -14.40 -9.25
N GLU A 104 -12.71 -14.07 -10.49
CA GLU A 104 -12.74 -15.00 -11.61
C GLU A 104 -11.34 -15.45 -12.05
N ALA A 105 -10.31 -14.64 -11.79
CA ALA A 105 -8.93 -15.02 -12.04
C ALA A 105 -8.37 -16.06 -11.04
N LEU A 106 -9.13 -16.40 -9.97
CA LEU A 106 -8.79 -17.43 -9.01
C LEU A 106 -9.47 -18.76 -9.41
N PRO A 107 -8.72 -19.74 -9.91
CA PRO A 107 -9.31 -20.98 -10.46
C PRO A 107 -10.01 -21.83 -9.41
N ASP A 108 -9.55 -21.76 -8.16
CA ASP A 108 -10.01 -22.63 -7.07
C ASP A 108 -11.32 -22.15 -6.42
N LEU A 109 -11.84 -20.97 -6.80
CA LEU A 109 -13.08 -20.44 -6.26
C LEU A 109 -14.28 -20.86 -7.10
N SER A 110 -15.27 -21.47 -6.46
CA SER A 110 -16.60 -21.72 -7.04
C SER A 110 -17.36 -20.40 -7.28
N GLN A 111 -18.37 -20.45 -8.16
CA GLN A 111 -19.23 -19.30 -8.41
C GLN A 111 -19.96 -18.81 -7.14
N ALA A 112 -20.36 -19.72 -6.25
CA ALA A 112 -21.01 -19.38 -5.00
C ALA A 112 -20.06 -18.61 -4.06
N GLU A 113 -18.81 -19.05 -3.92
CA GLU A 113 -17.79 -18.37 -3.11
C GLU A 113 -17.44 -17.00 -3.66
N ARG A 114 -17.29 -16.84 -4.99
CA ARG A 114 -17.08 -15.54 -5.63
C ARG A 114 -18.20 -14.58 -5.32
N LYS A 115 -19.44 -15.04 -5.45
CA LYS A 115 -20.63 -14.25 -5.12
C LYS A 115 -20.64 -13.85 -3.64
N GLN A 116 -20.40 -14.78 -2.73
CA GLN A 116 -20.35 -14.53 -1.30
C GLN A 116 -19.27 -13.51 -0.94
N ARG A 117 -18.05 -13.66 -1.46
CA ARG A 117 -16.95 -12.68 -1.24
C ARG A 117 -17.31 -11.30 -1.78
N THR A 118 -17.97 -11.24 -2.93
CA THR A 118 -18.44 -9.97 -3.50
C THR A 118 -19.44 -9.29 -2.57
N GLU A 119 -20.41 -10.03 -2.02
CA GLU A 119 -21.37 -9.47 -1.06
C GLU A 119 -20.68 -8.90 0.18
N VAL A 120 -19.72 -9.65 0.76
CA VAL A 120 -18.91 -9.18 1.91
C VAL A 120 -18.19 -7.89 1.56
N MET A 121 -17.50 -7.82 0.43
CA MET A 121 -16.78 -6.61 0.02
C MET A 121 -17.70 -5.41 -0.19
N LEU A 122 -18.88 -5.62 -0.75
CA LEU A 122 -19.88 -4.55 -0.93
C LEU A 122 -20.36 -3.98 0.41
N ASP A 123 -20.49 -4.82 1.44
CA ASP A 123 -20.90 -4.40 2.78
C ASP A 123 -19.76 -3.74 3.55
N ASP A 124 -18.62 -4.41 3.66
CA ASP A 124 -17.48 -3.96 4.45
C ASP A 124 -16.95 -2.60 4.00
N PHE A 125 -16.98 -2.34 2.69
CA PHE A 125 -16.53 -1.07 2.11
C PHE A 125 -17.67 -0.05 1.90
N GLY A 126 -18.91 -0.37 2.32
CA GLY A 126 -20.06 0.53 2.26
C GLY A 126 -20.47 0.95 0.84
N ILE A 127 -20.21 0.09 -0.17
CA ILE A 127 -20.46 0.36 -1.58
C ILE A 127 -21.63 -0.41 -2.19
N ARG A 128 -22.42 -1.12 -1.35
CA ARG A 128 -23.58 -1.89 -1.77
C ARG A 128 -24.60 -1.05 -2.51
N HIS A 129 -24.85 0.17 -2.08
CA HIS A 129 -25.79 1.10 -2.71
C HIS A 129 -25.39 1.52 -4.14
N LYS A 130 -24.11 1.34 -4.49
CA LYS A 130 -23.53 1.61 -5.83
C LYS A 130 -23.29 0.34 -6.65
N ARG A 131 -23.76 -0.83 -6.19
CA ARG A 131 -23.49 -2.15 -6.78
C ARG A 131 -23.57 -2.17 -8.32
N LYS A 132 -24.60 -1.55 -8.90
CA LYS A 132 -24.87 -1.50 -10.34
C LYS A 132 -24.32 -0.23 -11.04
N ALA A 133 -23.73 0.68 -10.29
CA ALA A 133 -23.11 1.87 -10.87
C ALA A 133 -21.84 1.48 -11.63
N VAL A 134 -21.65 2.08 -12.81
CA VAL A 134 -20.47 1.82 -13.66
C VAL A 134 -19.28 2.65 -13.17
N GLY A 135 -18.09 2.08 -13.21
CA GLY A 135 -16.89 2.65 -12.61
C GLY A 135 -16.59 4.11 -12.97
N PHE A 136 -16.87 4.54 -14.22
CA PHE A 136 -16.62 5.92 -14.63
C PHE A 136 -17.61 6.94 -14.02
N THR A 137 -18.72 6.50 -13.41
CA THR A 137 -19.73 7.38 -12.80
C THR A 137 -19.47 7.63 -11.30
N LEU A 138 -18.50 6.93 -10.72
CA LEU A 138 -18.21 7.02 -9.31
C LEU A 138 -17.42 8.30 -8.96
N SER A 139 -17.73 8.89 -7.82
CA SER A 139 -16.88 9.91 -7.20
C SER A 139 -15.50 9.38 -6.87
N GLY A 140 -14.53 10.26 -6.58
CA GLY A 140 -13.17 9.86 -6.21
C GLY A 140 -13.13 8.91 -5.01
N GLY A 141 -13.86 9.23 -3.95
CA GLY A 141 -13.95 8.42 -2.74
C GLY A 141 -14.64 7.07 -2.97
N GLU A 142 -15.78 7.05 -3.71
CA GLU A 142 -16.46 5.79 -4.06
C GLU A 142 -15.56 4.89 -4.91
N ARG A 143 -14.88 5.46 -5.89
CA ARG A 143 -13.94 4.75 -6.75
C ARG A 143 -12.82 4.10 -5.92
N ARG A 144 -12.21 4.87 -5.00
CA ARG A 144 -11.12 4.36 -4.14
C ARG A 144 -11.59 3.22 -3.24
N ARG A 145 -12.82 3.30 -2.70
CA ARG A 145 -13.44 2.20 -1.94
C ARG A 145 -13.55 0.92 -2.77
N VAL A 146 -13.99 1.03 -4.03
CA VAL A 146 -14.09 -0.12 -4.94
C VAL A 146 -12.73 -0.70 -5.28
N GLU A 147 -11.72 0.13 -5.50
CA GLU A 147 -10.35 -0.30 -5.79
C GLU A 147 -9.74 -1.10 -4.63
N ILE A 148 -9.96 -0.64 -3.39
CA ILE A 148 -9.50 -1.36 -2.19
C ILE A 148 -10.29 -2.65 -2.02
N ALA A 149 -11.63 -2.60 -2.09
CA ALA A 149 -12.48 -3.79 -1.98
C ALA A 149 -12.06 -4.87 -2.99
N ARG A 150 -11.74 -4.47 -4.22
CA ARG A 150 -11.22 -5.35 -5.26
C ARG A 150 -9.86 -5.97 -4.87
N ALA A 151 -8.93 -5.17 -4.36
CA ALA A 151 -7.61 -5.67 -3.94
C ALA A 151 -7.73 -6.62 -2.74
N VAL A 152 -8.57 -6.30 -1.76
CA VAL A 152 -8.78 -7.10 -0.54
C VAL A 152 -9.57 -8.37 -0.81
N SER A 153 -10.44 -8.41 -1.84
CA SER A 153 -11.19 -9.60 -2.21
C SER A 153 -10.29 -10.81 -2.56
N LEU A 154 -9.04 -10.56 -2.94
CA LEU A 154 -8.01 -11.57 -3.17
C LEU A 154 -7.39 -12.12 -1.87
N GLN A 155 -7.79 -11.60 -0.71
CA GLN A 155 -7.29 -11.97 0.62
C GLN A 155 -5.74 -11.87 0.73
N PRO A 156 -5.16 -10.71 0.42
CA PRO A 156 -3.71 -10.54 0.52
C PRO A 156 -3.26 -10.59 1.98
N SER A 157 -2.04 -11.08 2.22
CA SER A 157 -1.37 -10.96 3.52
C SER A 157 -0.79 -9.56 3.73
N PHE A 158 -0.42 -8.90 2.63
CA PHE A 158 0.12 -7.55 2.61
C PHE A 158 -0.50 -6.73 1.48
N ILE A 159 -0.71 -5.44 1.72
CA ILE A 159 -1.12 -4.48 0.70
C ILE A 159 -0.19 -3.27 0.72
N LEU A 160 0.30 -2.90 -0.45
CA LEU A 160 1.11 -1.72 -0.67
C LEU A 160 0.23 -0.61 -1.24
N LEU A 161 0.15 0.51 -0.53
CA LEU A 161 -0.67 1.68 -0.90
C LEU A 161 0.25 2.83 -1.34
N ASP A 162 0.22 3.14 -2.62
CA ASP A 162 1.04 4.19 -3.21
C ASP A 162 0.25 5.51 -3.23
N GLU A 163 0.69 6.48 -2.43
CA GLU A 163 0.07 7.79 -2.23
C GLU A 163 -1.46 7.73 -2.05
N PRO A 164 -1.95 6.96 -1.06
CA PRO A 164 -3.38 6.69 -0.93
C PRO A 164 -4.21 7.93 -0.58
N PHE A 165 -3.63 8.97 -0.01
CA PHE A 165 -4.31 10.23 0.35
C PHE A 165 -4.26 11.28 -0.76
N ALA A 166 -3.53 11.03 -1.86
CA ALA A 166 -3.42 11.97 -2.96
C ALA A 166 -4.79 12.24 -3.62
N GLY A 167 -5.18 13.52 -3.68
CA GLY A 167 -6.43 13.94 -4.32
C GLY A 167 -7.71 13.53 -3.58
N ILE A 168 -7.61 13.08 -2.34
CA ILE A 168 -8.77 12.87 -1.45
C ILE A 168 -9.13 14.21 -0.81
N ASP A 169 -10.44 14.52 -0.80
CA ASP A 169 -10.91 15.70 -0.10
C ASP A 169 -10.76 15.54 1.43
N PRO A 170 -10.50 16.64 2.19
CA PRO A 170 -10.22 16.56 3.63
C PRO A 170 -11.32 15.88 4.45
N ILE A 171 -12.58 15.95 4.02
CA ILE A 171 -13.72 15.32 4.74
C ILE A 171 -13.63 13.80 4.60
N SER A 172 -13.17 13.31 3.45
CA SER A 172 -13.08 11.87 3.15
C SER A 172 -11.82 11.20 3.71
N VAL A 173 -10.80 11.96 4.15
CA VAL A 173 -9.55 11.41 4.69
C VAL A 173 -9.81 10.50 5.89
N GLY A 174 -10.64 10.93 6.84
CA GLY A 174 -10.97 10.13 8.02
C GLY A 174 -11.65 8.79 7.67
N ASP A 175 -12.51 8.78 6.65
CA ASP A 175 -13.14 7.55 6.15
C ASP A 175 -12.09 6.61 5.57
N PHE A 176 -11.15 7.15 4.80
CA PHE A 176 -10.10 6.38 4.19
C PHE A 176 -9.13 5.81 5.25
N GLN A 177 -8.77 6.60 6.25
CA GLN A 177 -7.99 6.13 7.40
C GLN A 177 -8.69 4.98 8.14
N ARG A 178 -10.03 5.04 8.31
CA ARG A 178 -10.80 3.92 8.89
C ARG A 178 -10.71 2.65 8.04
N MET A 179 -10.76 2.78 6.72
CA MET A 179 -10.57 1.61 5.83
C MET A 179 -9.18 1.00 5.98
N ILE A 180 -8.12 1.81 6.07
CA ILE A 180 -6.76 1.28 6.27
C ILE A 180 -6.64 0.58 7.62
N ARG A 181 -7.20 1.14 8.70
CA ARG A 181 -7.24 0.46 10.00
C ARG A 181 -8.04 -0.84 9.95
N TYR A 182 -9.16 -0.87 9.21
CA TYR A 182 -9.91 -2.10 8.97
C TYR A 182 -9.04 -3.19 8.33
N LEU A 183 -8.16 -2.86 7.37
CA LEU A 183 -7.22 -3.83 6.78
C LEU A 183 -6.30 -4.42 7.83
N ARG A 184 -5.66 -3.56 8.64
CA ARG A 184 -4.80 -3.97 9.76
C ARG A 184 -5.54 -4.88 10.74
N ASP A 185 -6.72 -4.47 11.17
CA ASP A 185 -7.51 -5.19 12.17
C ASP A 185 -7.99 -6.56 11.66
N ASN A 186 -8.03 -6.74 10.33
CA ASN A 186 -8.25 -8.04 9.67
C ASN A 186 -6.95 -8.80 9.36
N GLY A 187 -5.83 -8.43 9.98
CA GLY A 187 -4.57 -9.15 9.88
C GLY A 187 -3.77 -8.87 8.60
N ILE A 188 -4.16 -7.88 7.79
CA ILE A 188 -3.42 -7.50 6.59
C ILE A 188 -2.31 -6.52 6.99
N GLY A 189 -1.05 -6.82 6.64
CA GLY A 189 0.05 -5.87 6.77
C GLY A 189 -0.06 -4.79 5.69
N VAL A 190 0.09 -3.52 6.07
CA VAL A 190 -0.06 -2.39 5.16
C VAL A 190 1.24 -1.61 5.08
N LEU A 191 1.78 -1.43 3.88
CA LEU A 191 2.89 -0.51 3.62
C LEU A 191 2.36 0.70 2.85
N ILE A 192 2.58 1.90 3.38
CA ILE A 192 2.06 3.15 2.80
C ILE A 192 3.22 4.06 2.44
N THR A 193 3.21 4.64 1.24
CA THR A 193 4.00 5.82 0.91
C THR A 193 3.06 6.97 0.57
N ASP A 194 3.31 8.16 1.13
CA ASP A 194 2.52 9.36 0.84
C ASP A 194 3.38 10.61 1.08
N HIS A 195 3.01 11.69 0.45
CA HIS A 195 3.56 13.02 0.70
C HIS A 195 2.78 13.76 1.80
N ASN A 196 1.58 13.31 2.15
CA ASN A 196 0.79 13.82 3.26
C ASN A 196 1.22 13.16 4.58
N VAL A 197 2.30 13.67 5.15
CA VAL A 197 2.97 13.10 6.32
C VAL A 197 2.06 13.02 7.52
N ARG A 198 1.28 14.07 7.77
CA ARG A 198 0.37 14.15 8.93
C ARG A 198 -0.65 13.03 8.91
N GLU A 199 -1.33 12.85 7.79
CA GLU A 199 -2.39 11.86 7.63
C GLU A 199 -1.82 10.43 7.71
N THR A 200 -0.62 10.25 7.18
CA THR A 200 0.05 8.94 7.16
C THR A 200 0.60 8.57 8.54
N LEU A 201 1.37 9.44 9.19
CA LEU A 201 1.89 9.18 10.55
C LEU A 201 0.76 8.99 11.57
N GLY A 202 -0.37 9.69 11.40
CA GLY A 202 -1.52 9.57 12.30
C GLY A 202 -2.22 8.19 12.29
N ILE A 203 -1.87 7.31 11.35
CA ILE A 203 -2.42 5.95 11.28
C ILE A 203 -1.36 4.84 11.32
N CYS A 204 -0.08 5.17 11.14
CA CYS A 204 0.99 4.18 11.16
C CYS A 204 1.32 3.74 12.58
N ASP A 205 1.53 2.44 12.76
CA ASP A 205 2.10 1.89 14.00
C ASP A 205 3.59 2.27 14.11
N ARG A 206 4.30 2.30 12.98
CA ARG A 206 5.66 2.84 12.83
C ARG A 206 5.92 3.29 11.39
N ALA A 207 6.99 4.05 11.20
CA ALA A 207 7.40 4.47 9.85
C ALA A 207 8.93 4.42 9.68
N TYR A 208 9.35 4.32 8.43
CA TYR A 208 10.72 4.51 7.97
C TYR A 208 10.80 5.85 7.24
N ILE A 209 11.81 6.64 7.56
CA ILE A 209 12.09 7.90 6.85
C ILE A 209 13.25 7.66 5.90
N LEU A 210 12.99 7.77 4.61
CA LEU A 210 14.02 7.74 3.57
C LEU A 210 14.55 9.13 3.32
N SER A 211 15.86 9.23 3.19
CA SER A 211 16.57 10.41 2.70
C SER A 211 17.73 9.95 1.81
N GLU A 212 17.90 10.57 0.64
CA GLU A 212 18.99 10.27 -0.29
C GLU A 212 19.18 8.76 -0.61
N GLY A 213 18.06 8.05 -0.73
CA GLY A 213 18.06 6.61 -1.04
C GLY A 213 18.31 5.67 0.13
N ARG A 214 18.50 6.17 1.35
CA ARG A 214 18.79 5.38 2.55
C ARG A 214 17.74 5.58 3.64
N VAL A 215 17.62 4.62 4.55
CA VAL A 215 16.84 4.81 5.76
C VAL A 215 17.59 5.72 6.72
N LEU A 216 17.05 6.93 6.94
CA LEU A 216 17.56 7.88 7.89
C LEU A 216 17.26 7.47 9.33
N THR A 217 16.00 7.08 9.58
CA THR A 217 15.52 6.60 10.87
C THR A 217 14.25 5.77 10.71
N SER A 218 13.90 5.02 11.73
CA SER A 218 12.62 4.32 11.81
C SER A 218 12.12 4.29 13.26
N GLY A 219 10.81 4.27 13.45
CA GLY A 219 10.20 4.24 14.77
C GLY A 219 8.73 4.61 14.76
N THR A 220 8.15 4.80 15.94
CA THR A 220 6.79 5.31 16.12
C THR A 220 6.69 6.77 15.65
N ALA A 221 5.47 7.27 15.48
CA ALA A 221 5.25 8.66 15.10
C ALA A 221 5.95 9.64 16.07
N GLU A 222 5.91 9.38 17.38
CA GLU A 222 6.56 10.19 18.41
C GLU A 222 8.10 10.21 18.21
N GLN A 223 8.71 9.04 18.05
CA GLN A 223 10.16 8.92 17.82
C GLN A 223 10.62 9.65 16.57
N ILE A 224 9.82 9.61 15.49
CA ILE A 224 10.10 10.31 14.24
C ILE A 224 9.98 11.83 14.42
N LEU A 225 8.98 12.30 15.14
CA LEU A 225 8.76 13.72 15.40
C LEU A 225 9.85 14.33 16.29
N ASP A 226 10.42 13.55 17.20
CA ASP A 226 11.50 13.99 18.09
C ASP A 226 12.89 13.95 17.43
N HIS A 227 13.00 13.32 16.25
CA HIS A 227 14.28 13.18 15.56
C HIS A 227 14.69 14.50 14.88
N SER A 228 15.73 15.14 15.38
CA SER A 228 16.18 16.48 14.96
C SER A 228 16.48 16.58 13.45
N GLU A 229 17.14 15.57 12.89
CA GLU A 229 17.48 15.53 11.47
C GLU A 229 16.24 15.36 10.58
N VAL A 230 15.25 14.56 11.00
CA VAL A 230 13.98 14.43 10.27
C VAL A 230 13.23 15.76 10.24
N ARG A 231 13.22 16.48 11.36
CA ARG A 231 12.63 17.82 11.41
C ARG A 231 13.32 18.79 10.46
N SER A 232 14.64 18.82 10.44
CA SER A 232 15.39 19.76 9.59
C SER A 232 15.31 19.45 8.09
N VAL A 233 15.27 18.15 7.71
CA VAL A 233 15.33 17.72 6.30
C VAL A 233 13.97 17.51 5.67
N TYR A 234 12.94 17.18 6.48
CA TYR A 234 11.68 16.72 5.93
C TYR A 234 10.43 17.38 6.52
N LEU A 235 10.28 17.48 7.83
CA LEU A 235 9.04 17.94 8.46
C LEU A 235 8.96 19.47 8.61
N GLY A 236 10.07 20.15 8.86
CA GLY A 236 10.13 21.51 9.31
C GLY A 236 9.89 21.67 10.83
N ASP A 237 10.38 22.75 11.41
CA ASP A 237 10.40 22.97 12.87
C ASP A 237 8.98 23.14 13.48
N GLU A 238 8.03 23.65 12.70
CA GLU A 238 6.66 23.92 13.16
C GLU A 238 5.70 22.71 12.95
N PHE A 239 6.17 21.60 12.41
CA PHE A 239 5.30 20.44 12.16
C PHE A 239 4.78 19.84 13.46
N ARG A 240 3.45 19.61 13.53
CA ARG A 240 2.71 18.91 14.60
C ARG A 240 1.69 17.97 13.99
N LEU A 241 1.45 16.82 14.63
CA LEU A 241 0.35 15.89 14.30
C LEU A 241 -1.01 16.45 14.72
#